data_bf5630060fa32d4549f99517c93704a9
#
_entry.id   bf5630060fa32d4549f99517c93704a9
#
_cell.length_a   1.000
_cell.length_b   1.000
_cell.length_c   1.000
_cell.angle_alpha   90.00
_cell.angle_beta   90.00
_cell.angle_gamma   90.00
#
_symmetry.space_group_name_H-M   'P 1'
#
loop_
_entity.id
_entity.type
_entity.pdbx_description
1 polymer ?
#
loop_
_entity_poly.entity_id
_entity_poly.type
_entity_poly.pdbx_seq_one_letter_code
_entity_poly.pdbx_strand_id
1 'polypeptide(L)'
;SRVINRAEGYSEKTKQKVLKAIRESGYSPNLNAVSLRTHKSMCIGVIVPDITNEYFARLIRELDDFFVTQKYTLLICDTNEDEKKEQTQLRNLISRNVDAIIYISGQDRIPKINASSCPFIVYIDRCPKNAAVLVQSDNVSGGYLATKELLDKGCKKILFARDRRDVSIVVERREGYLKALGEYGVPYVPTMELYTSPEYEAARRSLKKRLTAKALDFDGIFCSTDMIALGCVNALQETGYRVPDDVKIVGFDNVSLSKFCNPPITTITQDSHAIAYTAGALIIDKLHRKFIKNTHILIPVTLERRKTT
;
A
#
# COMPACT_ATOMS: atom_id res chain seq x y z
N SER A 1 18.28 -20.35 30.81
CA SER A 1 18.41 -21.82 30.95
C SER A 1 18.76 -22.45 29.61
N ARG A 2 19.66 -23.44 29.57
CA ARG A 2 20.01 -24.17 28.34
C ARG A 2 18.77 -24.83 27.71
N VAL A 3 17.86 -25.33 28.55
CA VAL A 3 16.58 -25.94 28.10
C VAL A 3 15.70 -24.95 27.36
N ILE A 4 15.53 -23.72 27.88
CA ILE A 4 14.74 -22.65 27.24
C ILE A 4 15.35 -22.24 25.89
N ASN A 5 16.68 -22.19 25.80
CA ASN A 5 17.43 -21.79 24.64
C ASN A 5 17.69 -22.93 23.63
N ARG A 6 17.16 -24.13 23.89
CA ARG A 6 17.37 -25.36 23.09
C ARG A 6 18.85 -25.65 22.79
N ALA A 7 19.74 -25.27 23.71
CA ALA A 7 21.15 -25.58 23.62
C ALA A 7 21.37 -27.06 24.03
N GLU A 8 22.37 -27.73 23.44
CA GLU A 8 22.73 -29.11 23.77
C GLU A 8 23.32 -29.23 25.17
N GLY A 9 23.35 -30.46 25.74
CA GLY A 9 24.04 -30.78 26.99
C GLY A 9 23.15 -30.80 28.22
N TYR A 10 21.90 -31.22 28.11
CA TYR A 10 21.02 -31.55 29.24
C TYR A 10 20.28 -32.88 29.02
N SER A 11 19.97 -33.60 30.13
CA SER A 11 19.20 -34.84 30.06
C SER A 11 17.69 -34.55 29.85
N GLU A 12 16.97 -35.51 29.27
CA GLU A 12 15.52 -35.40 29.06
C GLU A 12 14.78 -35.17 30.40
N LYS A 13 15.25 -35.79 31.48
CA LYS A 13 14.74 -35.58 32.86
C LYS A 13 14.88 -34.12 33.31
N THR A 14 16.02 -33.47 33.01
CA THR A 14 16.23 -32.04 33.28
C THR A 14 15.30 -31.16 32.45
N LYS A 15 15.13 -31.48 31.18
CA LYS A 15 14.21 -30.78 30.30
C LYS A 15 12.78 -30.80 30.82
N GLN A 16 12.30 -31.99 31.21
CA GLN A 16 10.95 -32.17 31.76
C GLN A 16 10.73 -31.36 33.05
N LYS A 17 11.72 -31.37 33.97
CA LYS A 17 11.66 -30.57 35.22
C LYS A 17 11.57 -29.08 34.93
N VAL A 18 12.40 -28.56 34.00
CA VAL A 18 12.40 -27.13 33.64
C VAL A 18 11.10 -26.73 32.95
N LEU A 19 10.62 -27.53 32.02
CA LEU A 19 9.34 -27.27 31.32
C LEU A 19 8.14 -27.31 32.28
N LYS A 20 8.17 -28.19 33.29
CA LYS A 20 7.16 -28.25 34.35
C LYS A 20 7.21 -26.98 35.22
N ALA A 21 8.37 -26.57 35.69
CA ALA A 21 8.55 -25.36 36.49
C ALA A 21 8.11 -24.10 35.72
N ILE A 22 8.41 -24.00 34.41
CA ILE A 22 7.94 -22.89 33.56
C ILE A 22 6.43 -22.85 33.51
N ARG A 23 5.77 -23.99 33.33
CA ARG A 23 4.29 -24.06 33.29
C ARG A 23 3.65 -23.69 34.63
N GLU A 24 4.22 -24.19 35.74
CA GLU A 24 3.70 -23.95 37.10
C GLU A 24 3.93 -22.51 37.57
N SER A 25 5.02 -21.88 37.16
CA SER A 25 5.36 -20.50 37.54
C SER A 25 4.77 -19.44 36.61
N GLY A 26 4.16 -19.82 35.47
CA GLY A 26 3.75 -18.87 34.47
C GLY A 26 4.92 -18.07 33.84
N TYR A 27 6.14 -18.57 33.99
CA TYR A 27 7.32 -17.86 33.50
C TYR A 27 7.31 -17.69 32.01
N SER A 28 7.31 -16.43 31.54
CA SER A 28 7.57 -16.05 30.17
C SER A 28 8.95 -15.39 30.05
N PRO A 29 9.79 -15.79 29.10
CA PRO A 29 11.09 -15.14 28.89
C PRO A 29 10.91 -13.63 28.65
N ASN A 30 11.69 -12.82 29.36
CA ASN A 30 11.71 -11.38 29.05
C ASN A 30 12.42 -11.17 27.70
N LEU A 31 11.63 -10.80 26.68
CA LEU A 31 12.11 -10.60 25.30
C LEU A 31 13.17 -9.50 25.23
N ASN A 32 13.10 -8.46 26.07
CA ASN A 32 14.12 -7.42 26.14
C ASN A 32 15.49 -7.97 26.60
N ALA A 33 15.48 -8.85 27.59
CA ALA A 33 16.71 -9.51 28.05
C ALA A 33 17.29 -10.48 27.01
N VAL A 34 16.42 -11.12 26.23
CA VAL A 34 16.84 -11.97 25.10
C VAL A 34 17.44 -11.10 24.00
N SER A 35 16.78 -10.00 23.63
CA SER A 35 17.21 -9.05 22.60
C SER A 35 18.60 -8.47 22.89
N LEU A 36 18.86 -8.03 24.12
CA LEU A 36 20.18 -7.53 24.55
C LEU A 36 21.30 -8.54 24.32
N ARG A 37 21.01 -9.83 24.51
CA ARG A 37 22.00 -10.90 24.34
C ARG A 37 22.17 -11.34 22.89
N THR A 38 21.09 -11.36 22.10
CA THR A 38 21.09 -11.89 20.75
C THR A 38 21.27 -10.80 19.69
N HIS A 39 21.18 -9.54 20.09
CA HIS A 39 21.10 -8.38 19.20
C HIS A 39 19.95 -8.49 18.17
N LYS A 40 18.87 -9.21 18.53
CA LYS A 40 17.65 -9.35 17.72
C LYS A 40 16.45 -9.01 18.57
N SER A 41 15.65 -8.05 18.12
CA SER A 41 14.43 -7.65 18.81
C SER A 41 13.24 -8.58 18.51
N MET A 42 13.33 -9.35 17.42
CA MET A 42 12.24 -10.12 16.84
C MET A 42 11.02 -9.23 16.51
N CYS A 43 11.28 -7.96 16.22
CA CYS A 43 10.28 -6.97 15.84
C CYS A 43 10.60 -6.37 14.48
N ILE A 44 9.59 -6.22 13.64
CA ILE A 44 9.63 -5.48 12.38
C ILE A 44 8.78 -4.23 12.52
N GLY A 45 9.36 -3.06 12.24
CA GLY A 45 8.61 -1.82 12.20
C GLY A 45 7.83 -1.70 10.89
N VAL A 46 6.60 -1.19 10.95
CA VAL A 46 5.79 -0.85 9.77
C VAL A 46 5.34 0.59 9.91
N ILE A 47 5.80 1.44 9.00
CA ILE A 47 5.30 2.83 8.87
C ILE A 47 4.25 2.83 7.76
N VAL A 48 3.06 3.33 8.08
CA VAL A 48 1.93 3.37 7.16
C VAL A 48 1.32 4.79 7.13
N PRO A 49 0.93 5.30 5.95
CA PRO A 49 0.41 6.66 5.83
C PRO A 49 -0.99 6.83 6.44
N ASP A 50 -1.86 5.83 6.32
CA ASP A 50 -3.23 5.86 6.84
C ASP A 50 -3.74 4.43 7.08
N ILE A 51 -3.85 4.04 8.34
CA ILE A 51 -4.35 2.71 8.71
C ILE A 51 -5.85 2.52 8.46
N THR A 52 -6.59 3.61 8.25
CA THR A 52 -8.03 3.56 7.95
C THR A 52 -8.31 3.26 6.48
N ASN A 53 -7.31 3.41 5.61
CA ASN A 53 -7.40 3.00 4.21
C ASN A 53 -7.35 1.47 4.11
N GLU A 54 -8.42 0.88 3.58
CA GLU A 54 -8.58 -0.59 3.50
C GLU A 54 -7.44 -1.27 2.72
N TYR A 55 -6.88 -0.64 1.70
CA TYR A 55 -5.73 -1.20 0.97
C TYR A 55 -4.53 -1.42 1.90
N PHE A 56 -4.17 -0.39 2.69
CA PHE A 56 -3.07 -0.52 3.65
C PHE A 56 -3.42 -1.46 4.79
N ALA A 57 -4.66 -1.47 5.28
CA ALA A 57 -5.10 -2.40 6.32
C ALA A 57 -4.98 -3.86 5.85
N ARG A 58 -5.37 -4.17 4.62
CA ARG A 58 -5.18 -5.50 4.01
C ARG A 58 -3.69 -5.86 3.88
N LEU A 59 -2.88 -4.94 3.38
CA LEU A 59 -1.45 -5.14 3.23
C LEU A 59 -0.77 -5.44 4.59
N ILE A 60 -1.13 -4.69 5.64
CA ILE A 60 -0.61 -4.91 7.00
C ILE A 60 -0.99 -6.30 7.50
N ARG A 61 -2.22 -6.75 7.28
CA ARG A 61 -2.66 -8.10 7.67
C ARG A 61 -1.86 -9.19 6.96
N GLU A 62 -1.64 -9.08 5.65
CA GLU A 62 -0.82 -10.03 4.91
C GLU A 62 0.65 -10.05 5.40
N LEU A 63 1.19 -8.87 5.78
CA LEU A 63 2.51 -8.77 6.39
C LEU A 63 2.54 -9.45 7.77
N ASP A 64 1.52 -9.24 8.61
CA ASP A 64 1.45 -9.86 9.93
C ASP A 64 1.37 -11.39 9.81
N ASP A 65 0.50 -11.89 8.93
CA ASP A 65 0.38 -13.33 8.64
C ASP A 65 1.71 -13.92 8.19
N PHE A 66 2.47 -13.23 7.33
CA PHE A 66 3.80 -13.66 6.92
C PHE A 66 4.78 -13.69 8.10
N PHE A 67 4.91 -12.57 8.83
CA PHE A 67 5.93 -12.43 9.87
C PHE A 67 5.67 -13.27 11.12
N VAL A 68 4.42 -13.55 11.47
CA VAL A 68 4.06 -14.49 12.54
C VAL A 68 4.64 -15.89 12.25
N THR A 69 4.60 -16.36 11.00
CA THR A 69 5.24 -17.65 10.62
C THR A 69 6.74 -17.64 10.83
N GLN A 70 7.38 -16.47 10.70
CA GLN A 70 8.80 -16.25 10.91
C GLN A 70 9.14 -15.88 12.37
N LYS A 71 8.14 -15.89 13.28
CA LYS A 71 8.26 -15.54 14.72
C LYS A 71 8.62 -14.08 14.98
N TYR A 72 8.31 -13.19 14.07
CA TYR A 72 8.43 -11.75 14.26
C TYR A 72 7.09 -11.15 14.66
N THR A 73 7.15 -10.06 15.42
CA THR A 73 6.00 -9.21 15.75
C THR A 73 6.07 -7.91 14.96
N LEU A 74 4.94 -7.43 14.44
CA LEU A 74 4.88 -6.13 13.80
C LEU A 74 4.65 -5.01 14.81
N LEU A 75 5.39 -3.91 14.67
CA LEU A 75 5.15 -2.63 15.34
C LEU A 75 4.62 -1.62 14.32
N ILE A 76 3.30 -1.45 14.31
CA ILE A 76 2.62 -0.60 13.32
C ILE A 76 2.62 0.85 13.81
N CYS A 77 3.06 1.76 12.95
CA CYS A 77 3.14 3.20 13.17
C CYS A 77 2.33 3.93 12.10
N ASP A 78 1.11 4.33 12.42
CA ASP A 78 0.29 5.18 11.58
C ASP A 78 0.77 6.62 11.61
N THR A 79 0.93 7.25 10.44
CA THR A 79 1.45 8.63 10.33
C THR A 79 0.38 9.65 9.95
N ASN A 80 -0.78 9.23 9.51
CA ASN A 80 -1.86 10.09 9.03
C ASN A 80 -1.36 11.11 7.98
N GLU A 81 -0.50 10.67 7.07
CA GLU A 81 0.13 11.48 6.00
C GLU A 81 0.93 12.69 6.54
N ASP A 82 1.23 12.75 7.85
CA ASP A 82 1.99 13.84 8.49
C ASP A 82 3.50 13.54 8.47
N GLU A 83 4.27 14.40 7.78
CA GLU A 83 5.72 14.25 7.63
C GLU A 83 6.46 14.26 8.98
N LYS A 84 6.06 15.12 9.91
CA LYS A 84 6.72 15.22 11.22
C LYS A 84 6.47 13.99 12.06
N LYS A 85 5.24 13.47 12.00
CA LYS A 85 4.86 12.22 12.67
C LYS A 85 5.61 11.04 12.04
N GLU A 86 5.73 11.00 10.71
CA GLU A 86 6.49 9.98 9.97
C GLU A 86 7.95 9.95 10.42
N GLN A 87 8.64 11.11 10.46
CA GLN A 87 10.01 11.22 10.95
C GLN A 87 10.17 10.81 12.41
N THR A 88 9.19 11.14 13.26
CA THR A 88 9.19 10.80 14.67
C THR A 88 9.03 9.29 14.86
N GLN A 89 8.11 8.66 14.15
CA GLN A 89 7.90 7.22 14.21
C GLN A 89 9.10 6.43 13.70
N LEU A 90 9.75 6.91 12.65
CA LEU A 90 10.97 6.29 12.15
C LEU A 90 12.08 6.30 13.21
N ARG A 91 12.31 7.44 13.89
CA ARG A 91 13.27 7.52 15.00
C ARG A 91 12.91 6.61 16.15
N ASN A 92 11.63 6.51 16.49
CA ASN A 92 11.13 5.62 17.54
C ASN A 92 11.42 4.15 17.23
N LEU A 93 11.18 3.71 16.00
CA LEU A 93 11.47 2.33 15.57
C LEU A 93 12.98 2.03 15.63
N ILE A 94 13.81 2.97 15.16
CA ILE A 94 15.28 2.84 15.24
C ILE A 94 15.73 2.75 16.69
N SER A 95 15.24 3.61 17.59
CA SER A 95 15.61 3.59 19.01
C SER A 95 15.15 2.34 19.74
N ARG A 96 14.10 1.67 19.25
CA ARG A 96 13.64 0.36 19.75
C ARG A 96 14.43 -0.81 19.18
N ASN A 97 15.44 -0.54 18.33
CA ASN A 97 16.28 -1.54 17.68
C ASN A 97 15.45 -2.62 16.94
N VAL A 98 14.41 -2.20 16.18
CA VAL A 98 13.69 -3.15 15.32
C VAL A 98 14.66 -3.77 14.31
N ASP A 99 14.46 -5.04 13.96
CA ASP A 99 15.40 -5.79 13.12
C ASP A 99 15.34 -5.33 11.64
N ALA A 100 14.18 -4.86 11.18
CA ALA A 100 13.99 -4.23 9.89
C ALA A 100 12.76 -3.31 9.90
N ILE A 101 12.60 -2.51 8.86
CA ILE A 101 11.45 -1.60 8.68
C ILE A 101 10.83 -1.82 7.31
N ILE A 102 9.50 -1.95 7.29
CA ILE A 102 8.66 -1.77 6.10
C ILE A 102 8.19 -0.32 6.12
N TYR A 103 8.42 0.39 5.02
CA TYR A 103 8.19 1.82 4.95
C TYR A 103 7.28 2.17 3.79
N ILE A 104 6.07 2.62 4.11
CA ILE A 104 5.11 3.14 3.16
C ILE A 104 5.05 4.64 3.37
N SER A 105 5.86 5.38 2.63
CA SER A 105 6.01 6.82 2.84
C SER A 105 4.94 7.63 2.11
N GLY A 106 4.50 8.71 2.76
CA GLY A 106 3.74 9.77 2.09
C GLY A 106 4.61 10.82 1.42
N GLN A 107 5.95 10.72 1.54
CA GLN A 107 6.91 11.78 1.18
C GLN A 107 7.79 11.40 -0.01
N ASP A 108 8.23 12.40 -0.78
CA ASP A 108 9.15 12.22 -1.92
C ASP A 108 10.59 11.93 -1.51
N ARG A 109 10.96 12.18 -0.26
CA ARG A 109 12.31 12.01 0.26
C ARG A 109 12.31 11.38 1.63
N ILE A 110 13.20 10.43 1.83
CA ILE A 110 13.42 9.82 3.14
C ILE A 110 14.21 10.80 4.02
N PRO A 111 13.83 10.93 5.31
CA PRO A 111 14.65 11.65 6.27
C PRO A 111 16.08 11.13 6.30
N LYS A 112 17.06 12.01 6.46
CA LYS A 112 18.45 11.60 6.65
C LYS A 112 18.58 10.81 7.95
N ILE A 113 18.98 9.55 7.86
CA ILE A 113 19.23 8.66 9.00
C ILE A 113 20.72 8.36 9.02
N ASN A 114 21.33 8.33 10.21
CA ASN A 114 22.72 7.88 10.35
C ASN A 114 22.84 6.43 9.91
N ALA A 115 23.59 6.19 8.84
CA ALA A 115 23.69 4.87 8.19
C ALA A 115 24.18 3.74 9.13
N SER A 116 24.98 4.09 10.16
CA SER A 116 25.55 3.11 11.11
C SER A 116 24.53 2.50 12.07
N SER A 117 23.36 3.10 12.26
CA SER A 117 22.33 2.61 13.18
C SER A 117 20.98 2.33 12.49
N CYS A 118 20.92 2.49 11.16
CA CYS A 118 19.69 2.30 10.43
C CYS A 118 19.44 0.81 10.16
N PRO A 119 18.27 0.25 10.56
CA PRO A 119 17.89 -1.09 10.17
C PRO A 119 17.67 -1.18 8.66
N PHE A 120 17.62 -2.40 8.13
CA PHE A 120 17.29 -2.61 6.72
C PHE A 120 15.85 -2.15 6.44
N ILE A 121 15.68 -1.33 5.40
CA ILE A 121 14.39 -0.78 5.03
C ILE A 121 13.96 -1.34 3.67
N VAL A 122 12.73 -1.86 3.61
CA VAL A 122 12.02 -2.20 2.37
C VAL A 122 10.89 -1.20 2.20
N TYR A 123 10.88 -0.48 1.09
CA TYR A 123 9.79 0.41 0.73
C TYR A 123 8.68 -0.37 0.02
N ILE A 124 7.44 -0.03 0.32
CA ILE A 124 6.28 -0.60 -0.36
C ILE A 124 5.45 0.52 -0.97
N ASP A 125 4.95 0.27 -2.18
CA ASP A 125 3.98 1.08 -2.92
C ASP A 125 4.55 2.45 -3.32
N ARG A 126 4.74 3.35 -2.39
CA ARG A 126 5.27 4.69 -2.65
C ARG A 126 6.80 4.70 -2.57
N CYS A 127 7.43 5.21 -3.62
CA CYS A 127 8.87 5.21 -3.76
C CYS A 127 9.47 6.61 -3.55
N PRO A 128 10.09 6.89 -2.42
CA PRO A 128 10.97 8.05 -2.31
C PRO A 128 12.13 7.94 -3.29
N LYS A 129 12.57 9.06 -3.83
CA LYS A 129 13.64 9.13 -4.87
C LYS A 129 14.95 8.43 -4.54
N ASN A 130 15.20 8.17 -3.26
CA ASN A 130 16.41 7.51 -2.75
C ASN A 130 16.15 6.15 -2.09
N ALA A 131 15.04 5.51 -2.41
CA ALA A 131 14.72 4.15 -1.90
C ALA A 131 15.71 3.13 -2.50
N ALA A 132 16.32 2.33 -1.61
CA ALA A 132 17.28 1.31 -2.02
C ALA A 132 16.59 -0.01 -2.42
N VAL A 133 15.49 -0.36 -1.77
CA VAL A 133 14.71 -1.57 -2.04
C VAL A 133 13.23 -1.23 -2.05
N LEU A 134 12.56 -1.53 -3.15
CA LEU A 134 11.15 -1.22 -3.37
C LEU A 134 10.39 -2.44 -3.88
N VAL A 135 9.22 -2.68 -3.31
CA VAL A 135 8.21 -3.61 -3.82
C VAL A 135 6.92 -2.83 -4.04
N GLN A 136 6.43 -2.77 -5.26
CA GLN A 136 5.20 -2.04 -5.58
C GLN A 136 4.36 -2.74 -6.65
N SER A 137 3.10 -2.35 -6.75
CA SER A 137 2.26 -2.71 -7.90
C SER A 137 2.78 -2.08 -9.19
N ASP A 138 2.56 -2.74 -10.32
CA ASP A 138 2.80 -2.15 -11.63
C ASP A 138 1.71 -1.09 -11.93
N ASN A 139 1.94 0.11 -11.39
CA ASN A 139 1.01 1.23 -11.49
C ASN A 139 0.87 1.75 -12.93
N VAL A 140 1.93 1.67 -13.74
CA VAL A 140 1.87 2.06 -15.15
C VAL A 140 0.93 1.13 -15.91
N SER A 141 1.11 -0.18 -15.75
CA SER A 141 0.20 -1.17 -16.34
C SER A 141 -1.23 -1.03 -15.81
N GLY A 142 -1.39 -0.71 -14.52
CA GLY A 142 -2.70 -0.48 -13.91
C GLY A 142 -3.42 0.73 -14.51
N GLY A 143 -2.74 1.87 -14.63
CA GLY A 143 -3.29 3.06 -15.29
C GLY A 143 -3.63 2.83 -16.76
N TYR A 144 -2.79 2.06 -17.46
CA TYR A 144 -3.04 1.64 -18.83
C TYR A 144 -4.29 0.76 -18.93
N LEU A 145 -4.41 -0.29 -18.12
CA LEU A 145 -5.56 -1.20 -18.13
C LEU A 145 -6.87 -0.49 -17.80
N ALA A 146 -6.87 0.40 -16.81
CA ALA A 146 -8.04 1.18 -16.44
C ALA A 146 -8.53 2.08 -17.58
N THR A 147 -7.60 2.77 -18.22
CA THR A 147 -7.91 3.68 -19.33
C THR A 147 -8.32 2.91 -20.59
N LYS A 148 -7.61 1.81 -20.88
CA LYS A 148 -7.94 0.91 -21.98
C LYS A 148 -9.35 0.36 -21.84
N GLU A 149 -9.78 -0.06 -20.65
CA GLU A 149 -11.16 -0.53 -20.42
C GLU A 149 -12.19 0.51 -20.83
N LEU A 150 -11.99 1.79 -20.45
CA LEU A 150 -12.89 2.88 -20.85
C LEU A 150 -12.90 3.09 -22.38
N LEU A 151 -11.74 3.06 -23.02
CA LEU A 151 -11.60 3.22 -24.47
C LEU A 151 -12.25 2.04 -25.22
N ASP A 152 -12.04 0.80 -24.80
CA ASP A 152 -12.67 -0.40 -25.36
C ASP A 152 -14.20 -0.38 -25.22
N LYS A 153 -14.72 0.32 -24.19
CA LYS A 153 -16.17 0.56 -23.99
C LYS A 153 -16.70 1.78 -24.74
N GLY A 154 -15.89 2.35 -25.64
CA GLY A 154 -16.28 3.41 -26.55
C GLY A 154 -16.16 4.84 -26.00
N CYS A 155 -15.57 5.04 -24.80
CA CYS A 155 -15.31 6.38 -24.30
C CYS A 155 -14.30 7.11 -25.19
N LYS A 156 -14.56 8.40 -25.46
CA LYS A 156 -13.71 9.27 -26.29
C LYS A 156 -13.07 10.42 -25.53
N LYS A 157 -13.62 10.75 -24.38
CA LYS A 157 -13.17 11.87 -23.52
C LYS A 157 -13.05 11.39 -22.09
N ILE A 158 -11.87 10.94 -21.70
CA ILE A 158 -11.64 10.35 -20.39
C ILE A 158 -11.06 11.39 -19.44
N LEU A 159 -11.76 11.66 -18.35
CA LEU A 159 -11.30 12.47 -17.24
C LEU A 159 -10.40 11.61 -16.32
N PHE A 160 -9.21 12.08 -15.97
CA PHE A 160 -8.39 11.46 -14.96
C PHE A 160 -8.59 12.17 -13.60
N ALA A 161 -9.34 11.54 -12.70
CA ALA A 161 -9.55 12.04 -11.34
C ALA A 161 -8.47 11.48 -10.41
N ARG A 162 -7.61 12.39 -9.88
CA ARG A 162 -6.38 12.00 -9.21
C ARG A 162 -6.10 12.78 -7.93
N ASP A 163 -5.28 12.20 -7.05
CA ASP A 163 -4.70 12.96 -5.95
C ASP A 163 -3.91 14.16 -6.49
N ARG A 164 -4.10 15.31 -5.84
CA ARG A 164 -3.39 16.56 -6.17
C ARG A 164 -1.88 16.47 -5.93
N ARG A 165 -1.45 15.56 -5.06
CA ARG A 165 -0.04 15.31 -4.78
C ARG A 165 0.55 14.43 -5.89
N ASP A 166 1.75 14.79 -6.34
CA ASP A 166 2.49 14.01 -7.33
C ASP A 166 3.32 12.90 -6.65
N VAL A 167 2.66 12.10 -5.80
CA VAL A 167 3.31 10.91 -5.26
C VAL A 167 3.57 9.89 -6.38
N SER A 168 4.64 9.09 -6.26
CA SER A 168 5.14 8.21 -7.33
C SER A 168 4.04 7.37 -7.99
N ILE A 169 3.17 6.74 -7.20
CA ILE A 169 2.07 5.89 -7.72
C ILE A 169 1.08 6.65 -8.60
N VAL A 170 0.78 7.92 -8.28
CA VAL A 170 -0.15 8.74 -9.06
C VAL A 170 0.49 9.16 -10.39
N VAL A 171 1.78 9.49 -10.35
CA VAL A 171 2.56 9.79 -11.58
C VAL A 171 2.62 8.58 -12.50
N GLU A 172 2.89 7.39 -11.97
CA GLU A 172 2.95 6.14 -12.73
C GLU A 172 1.56 5.75 -13.31
N ARG A 173 0.48 5.87 -12.52
CA ARG A 173 -0.90 5.64 -13.02
C ARG A 173 -1.25 6.62 -14.14
N ARG A 174 -0.82 7.88 -14.03
CA ARG A 174 -0.95 8.89 -15.09
C ARG A 174 -0.17 8.53 -16.34
N GLU A 175 1.04 7.99 -16.20
CA GLU A 175 1.83 7.52 -17.34
C GLU A 175 1.09 6.44 -18.11
N GLY A 176 0.51 5.45 -17.42
CA GLY A 176 -0.33 4.42 -18.00
C GLY A 176 -1.57 4.98 -18.71
N TYR A 177 -2.24 5.97 -18.11
CA TYR A 177 -3.36 6.69 -18.71
C TYR A 177 -2.93 7.36 -20.03
N LEU A 178 -1.85 8.11 -20.05
CA LEU A 178 -1.36 8.79 -21.24
C LEU A 178 -0.94 7.81 -22.33
N LYS A 179 -0.31 6.69 -21.95
CA LYS A 179 0.05 5.63 -22.88
C LYS A 179 -1.16 5.05 -23.60
N ALA A 180 -2.23 4.72 -22.85
CA ALA A 180 -3.45 4.18 -23.44
C ALA A 180 -4.13 5.19 -24.38
N LEU A 181 -4.23 6.47 -23.99
CA LEU A 181 -4.75 7.52 -24.87
C LEU A 181 -3.96 7.60 -26.18
N GLY A 182 -2.62 7.58 -26.10
CA GLY A 182 -1.74 7.66 -27.26
C GLY A 182 -1.92 6.48 -28.22
N GLU A 183 -2.04 5.25 -27.71
CA GLU A 183 -2.24 4.04 -28.52
C GLU A 183 -3.61 4.05 -29.24
N TYR A 184 -4.64 4.67 -28.65
CA TYR A 184 -5.98 4.79 -29.25
C TYR A 184 -6.15 6.07 -30.08
N GLY A 185 -5.10 6.88 -30.24
CA GLY A 185 -5.16 8.14 -31.00
C GLY A 185 -6.03 9.21 -30.35
N VAL A 186 -6.30 9.12 -29.04
CA VAL A 186 -7.06 10.12 -28.29
C VAL A 186 -6.10 11.19 -27.77
N PRO A 187 -6.26 12.47 -28.18
CA PRO A 187 -5.36 13.52 -27.74
C PRO A 187 -5.52 13.80 -26.24
N TYR A 188 -4.39 13.90 -25.54
CA TYR A 188 -4.41 14.39 -24.16
C TYR A 188 -4.75 15.87 -24.10
N VAL A 189 -5.67 16.24 -23.22
CA VAL A 189 -6.06 17.62 -22.95
C VAL A 189 -5.87 17.92 -21.47
N PRO A 190 -5.05 18.91 -21.06
CA PRO A 190 -4.76 19.20 -19.65
C PRO A 190 -6.00 19.44 -18.78
N THR A 191 -7.10 19.97 -19.35
CA THR A 191 -8.36 20.17 -18.63
C THR A 191 -9.10 18.87 -18.33
N MET A 192 -8.63 17.72 -18.84
CA MET A 192 -9.14 16.38 -18.52
C MET A 192 -8.42 15.75 -17.31
N GLU A 193 -7.84 16.56 -16.42
CA GLU A 193 -7.44 16.14 -15.10
C GLU A 193 -8.29 16.82 -14.02
N LEU A 194 -8.78 16.05 -13.06
CA LEU A 194 -9.48 16.52 -11.86
C LEU A 194 -8.61 16.27 -10.64
N TYR A 195 -8.10 17.34 -10.06
CA TYR A 195 -7.25 17.29 -8.86
C TYR A 195 -8.11 17.33 -7.59
N THR A 196 -7.96 16.32 -6.74
CA THR A 196 -8.68 16.21 -5.46
C THR A 196 -7.77 15.64 -4.37
N SER A 197 -8.26 15.53 -3.12
CA SER A 197 -7.67 14.63 -2.13
C SER A 197 -8.18 13.20 -2.38
N PRO A 198 -7.44 12.14 -1.97
CA PRO A 198 -7.84 10.75 -2.18
C PRO A 198 -8.97 10.29 -1.23
N GLU A 199 -9.83 11.21 -0.86
CA GLU A 199 -10.96 11.02 0.04
C GLU A 199 -12.28 11.12 -0.72
N TYR A 200 -13.25 10.30 -0.32
CA TYR A 200 -14.59 10.27 -0.89
C TYR A 200 -15.25 11.67 -0.98
N GLU A 201 -15.34 12.39 0.14
CA GLU A 201 -16.01 13.69 0.20
C GLU A 201 -15.31 14.78 -0.63
N ALA A 202 -13.98 14.74 -0.67
CA ALA A 202 -13.21 15.69 -1.49
C ALA A 202 -13.42 15.46 -2.98
N ALA A 203 -13.40 14.21 -3.43
CA ALA A 203 -13.66 13.84 -4.81
C ALA A 203 -15.09 14.18 -5.22
N ARG A 204 -16.08 13.85 -4.39
CA ARG A 204 -17.50 14.19 -4.62
C ARG A 204 -17.69 15.69 -4.81
N ARG A 205 -17.16 16.52 -3.89
CA ARG A 205 -17.25 17.98 -3.98
C ARG A 205 -16.53 18.53 -5.23
N SER A 206 -15.34 18.01 -5.53
CA SER A 206 -14.53 18.50 -6.67
C SER A 206 -15.24 18.25 -8.00
N LEU A 207 -15.76 17.03 -8.19
CA LEU A 207 -16.49 16.70 -9.42
C LEU A 207 -17.83 17.46 -9.50
N LYS A 208 -18.59 17.55 -8.41
CA LYS A 208 -19.83 18.30 -8.36
C LYS A 208 -19.62 19.79 -8.72
N LYS A 209 -18.56 20.41 -8.20
CA LYS A 209 -18.17 21.78 -8.56
C LYS A 209 -17.86 21.91 -10.05
N ARG A 210 -17.15 20.94 -10.64
CA ARG A 210 -16.89 20.93 -12.09
C ARG A 210 -18.19 20.86 -12.90
N LEU A 211 -19.10 19.95 -12.53
CA LEU A 211 -20.38 19.73 -13.26
C LEU A 211 -21.34 20.91 -13.13
N THR A 212 -21.31 21.65 -12.03
CA THR A 212 -22.12 22.88 -11.86
C THR A 212 -21.54 24.08 -12.61
N ALA A 213 -20.22 24.10 -12.82
CA ALA A 213 -19.55 25.20 -13.52
C ALA A 213 -19.55 25.01 -15.06
N LYS A 214 -19.68 23.78 -15.54
CA LYS A 214 -19.61 23.44 -16.96
C LYS A 214 -20.46 22.21 -17.26
N ALA A 215 -21.14 22.19 -18.39
CA ALA A 215 -21.83 20.99 -18.89
C ALA A 215 -20.86 19.78 -18.98
N LEU A 216 -21.42 18.58 -18.89
CA LEU A 216 -20.66 17.34 -19.00
C LEU A 216 -19.83 17.32 -20.30
N ASP A 217 -18.52 17.21 -20.17
CA ASP A 217 -17.56 17.26 -21.28
C ASP A 217 -16.67 16.03 -21.39
N PHE A 218 -17.01 14.96 -20.65
CA PHE A 218 -16.35 13.65 -20.64
C PHE A 218 -17.39 12.53 -20.62
N ASP A 219 -17.01 11.33 -21.06
CA ASP A 219 -17.85 10.12 -21.12
C ASP A 219 -17.23 8.94 -20.35
N GLY A 220 -16.01 9.12 -19.83
CA GLY A 220 -15.34 8.19 -18.97
C GLY A 220 -14.53 8.88 -17.87
N ILE A 221 -14.37 8.23 -16.72
CA ILE A 221 -13.49 8.69 -15.65
C ILE A 221 -12.59 7.53 -15.22
N PHE A 222 -11.27 7.73 -15.32
CA PHE A 222 -10.31 6.92 -14.59
C PHE A 222 -10.00 7.61 -13.26
N CYS A 223 -10.25 6.93 -12.16
CA CYS A 223 -9.99 7.43 -10.80
C CYS A 223 -8.73 6.77 -10.24
N SER A 224 -7.83 7.56 -9.70
CA SER A 224 -6.56 7.04 -9.15
C SER A 224 -6.71 6.18 -7.90
N THR A 225 -7.90 6.16 -7.27
CA THR A 225 -8.29 5.25 -6.18
C THR A 225 -9.79 4.95 -6.22
N ASP A 226 -10.23 3.87 -5.57
CA ASP A 226 -11.66 3.54 -5.43
C ASP A 226 -12.42 4.56 -4.59
N MET A 227 -11.77 5.20 -3.62
CA MET A 227 -12.42 6.24 -2.82
C MET A 227 -12.74 7.48 -3.64
N ILE A 228 -11.85 7.85 -4.58
CA ILE A 228 -12.14 8.89 -5.57
C ILE A 228 -13.26 8.45 -6.51
N ALA A 229 -13.23 7.19 -6.98
CA ALA A 229 -14.26 6.65 -7.86
C ALA A 229 -15.64 6.67 -7.22
N LEU A 230 -15.75 6.26 -5.97
CA LEU A 230 -16.99 6.30 -5.19
C LEU A 230 -17.55 7.73 -5.06
N GLY A 231 -16.65 8.69 -4.76
CA GLY A 231 -17.03 10.10 -4.73
C GLY A 231 -17.52 10.62 -6.08
N CYS A 232 -16.88 10.19 -7.17
CA CYS A 232 -17.30 10.56 -8.53
C CYS A 232 -18.64 9.93 -8.92
N VAL A 233 -18.89 8.66 -8.60
CA VAL A 233 -20.19 8.00 -8.81
C VAL A 233 -21.31 8.82 -8.14
N ASN A 234 -21.16 9.15 -6.88
CA ASN A 234 -22.20 9.89 -6.15
C ASN A 234 -22.37 11.33 -6.66
N ALA A 235 -21.30 12.01 -7.03
CA ALA A 235 -21.39 13.35 -7.64
C ALA A 235 -22.19 13.35 -8.94
N LEU A 236 -21.97 12.35 -9.81
CA LEU A 236 -22.73 12.17 -11.05
C LEU A 236 -24.21 11.90 -10.76
N GLN A 237 -24.51 10.96 -9.88
CA GLN A 237 -25.89 10.63 -9.51
C GLN A 237 -26.64 11.84 -8.89
N GLU A 238 -26.00 12.60 -8.00
CA GLU A 238 -26.57 13.82 -7.41
C GLU A 238 -26.81 14.94 -8.43
N THR A 239 -26.11 14.93 -9.55
CA THR A 239 -26.26 15.91 -10.65
C THR A 239 -27.10 15.38 -11.81
N GLY A 240 -27.74 14.20 -11.64
CA GLY A 240 -28.70 13.63 -12.60
C GLY A 240 -28.07 12.79 -13.70
N TYR A 241 -26.78 12.51 -13.67
CA TYR A 241 -26.11 11.63 -14.64
C TYR A 241 -26.11 10.19 -14.19
N ARG A 242 -26.23 9.26 -15.13
CA ARG A 242 -26.28 7.82 -14.90
C ARG A 242 -24.90 7.19 -15.10
N VAL A 243 -24.55 6.28 -14.24
CA VAL A 243 -23.36 5.43 -14.35
C VAL A 243 -23.86 3.98 -14.53
N PRO A 244 -23.48 3.28 -15.63
CA PRO A 244 -22.48 3.63 -16.65
C PRO A 244 -23.03 4.33 -17.90
N ASP A 245 -24.35 4.59 -18.02
CA ASP A 245 -24.99 4.96 -19.29
C ASP A 245 -24.46 6.28 -19.85
N ASP A 246 -24.38 7.33 -19.03
CA ASP A 246 -23.90 8.65 -19.43
C ASP A 246 -22.39 8.80 -19.21
N VAL A 247 -21.84 8.19 -18.14
CA VAL A 247 -20.41 8.23 -17.80
C VAL A 247 -19.96 6.88 -17.25
N LYS A 248 -18.91 6.31 -17.81
CA LYS A 248 -18.26 5.09 -17.29
C LYS A 248 -17.15 5.43 -16.30
N ILE A 249 -16.94 4.57 -15.32
CA ILE A 249 -15.94 4.80 -14.26
C ILE A 249 -15.10 3.56 -14.04
N VAL A 250 -13.77 3.76 -13.92
CA VAL A 250 -12.83 2.75 -13.43
C VAL A 250 -12.05 3.32 -12.24
N GLY A 251 -12.02 2.56 -11.15
CA GLY A 251 -11.26 2.85 -9.94
C GLY A 251 -9.91 2.15 -9.89
N PHE A 252 -9.29 2.16 -8.70
CA PHE A 252 -8.03 1.50 -8.40
C PHE A 252 -8.03 1.08 -6.92
N ASP A 253 -7.47 -0.07 -6.54
CA ASP A 253 -7.25 -0.69 -5.23
C ASP A 253 -8.15 -1.90 -4.93
N ASN A 254 -9.32 -2.02 -5.54
CA ASN A 254 -10.30 -3.07 -5.29
C ASN A 254 -10.67 -3.19 -3.80
N VAL A 255 -10.98 -2.05 -3.15
CA VAL A 255 -11.48 -2.04 -1.77
C VAL A 255 -12.91 -2.59 -1.68
N SER A 256 -13.32 -3.08 -0.52
CA SER A 256 -14.64 -3.70 -0.32
C SER A 256 -15.80 -2.79 -0.71
N LEU A 257 -15.69 -1.48 -0.45
CA LEU A 257 -16.72 -0.50 -0.82
C LEU A 257 -16.96 -0.44 -2.33
N SER A 258 -15.93 -0.66 -3.16
CA SER A 258 -16.09 -0.66 -4.62
C SER A 258 -16.97 -1.81 -5.12
N LYS A 259 -17.07 -2.90 -4.35
CA LYS A 259 -17.93 -4.05 -4.63
C LYS A 259 -19.37 -3.85 -4.15
N PHE A 260 -19.55 -3.16 -3.01
CA PHE A 260 -20.85 -3.04 -2.34
C PHE A 260 -21.59 -1.75 -2.63
N CYS A 261 -20.96 -0.76 -3.30
CA CYS A 261 -21.64 0.46 -3.74
C CYS A 261 -22.60 0.18 -4.92
N ASN A 262 -23.41 1.17 -5.27
CA ASN A 262 -24.37 1.06 -6.37
C ASN A 262 -24.19 2.20 -7.39
N PRO A 263 -23.79 1.87 -8.64
CA PRO A 263 -23.39 0.55 -9.16
C PRO A 263 -22.02 0.10 -8.61
N PRO A 264 -21.75 -1.22 -8.53
CA PRO A 264 -20.42 -1.73 -8.19
C PRO A 264 -19.35 -1.27 -9.17
N ILE A 265 -18.22 -0.79 -8.65
CA ILE A 265 -17.17 -0.11 -9.45
C ILE A 265 -16.21 -1.13 -10.07
N THR A 266 -16.02 -1.03 -11.39
CA THR A 266 -14.92 -1.65 -12.12
C THR A 266 -13.61 -1.02 -11.63
N THR A 267 -12.60 -1.84 -11.28
CA THR A 267 -11.40 -1.34 -10.61
C THR A 267 -10.15 -2.17 -10.93
N ILE A 268 -8.99 -1.59 -10.68
CA ILE A 268 -7.71 -2.31 -10.75
C ILE A 268 -7.43 -2.95 -9.39
N THR A 269 -7.16 -4.24 -9.40
CA THR A 269 -6.80 -5.02 -8.21
C THR A 269 -5.30 -5.04 -8.03
N GLN A 270 -4.85 -4.66 -6.84
CA GLN A 270 -3.47 -4.84 -6.38
C GLN A 270 -3.36 -6.13 -5.58
N ASP A 271 -2.33 -6.93 -5.84
CA ASP A 271 -2.07 -8.18 -5.10
C ASP A 271 -1.30 -7.87 -3.80
N SER A 272 -2.04 -7.51 -2.75
CA SER A 272 -1.47 -7.21 -1.43
C SER A 272 -0.74 -8.42 -0.82
N HIS A 273 -1.18 -9.65 -1.13
CA HIS A 273 -0.51 -10.86 -0.67
C HIS A 273 0.87 -11.01 -1.32
N ALA A 274 0.96 -10.91 -2.64
CA ALA A 274 2.24 -11.01 -3.36
C ALA A 274 3.21 -9.88 -2.94
N ILE A 275 2.71 -8.66 -2.73
CA ILE A 275 3.52 -7.53 -2.24
C ILE A 275 4.07 -7.83 -0.85
N ALA A 276 3.20 -8.22 0.10
CA ALA A 276 3.59 -8.51 1.48
C ALA A 276 4.59 -9.67 1.57
N TYR A 277 4.32 -10.75 0.84
CA TYR A 277 5.18 -11.93 0.82
C TYR A 277 6.56 -11.63 0.24
N THR A 278 6.61 -10.88 -0.86
CA THR A 278 7.86 -10.46 -1.51
C THR A 278 8.68 -9.55 -0.59
N ALA A 279 8.06 -8.53 0.00
CA ALA A 279 8.73 -7.62 0.92
C ALA A 279 9.23 -8.35 2.18
N GLY A 280 8.41 -9.24 2.75
CA GLY A 280 8.75 -10.07 3.89
C GLY A 280 9.93 -11.00 3.58
N ALA A 281 9.92 -11.67 2.44
CA ALA A 281 11.00 -12.55 2.01
C ALA A 281 12.34 -11.81 1.86
N LEU A 282 12.33 -10.60 1.27
CA LEU A 282 13.52 -9.75 1.17
C LEU A 282 14.10 -9.40 2.55
N ILE A 283 13.23 -9.07 3.51
CA ILE A 283 13.66 -8.79 4.88
C ILE A 283 14.29 -10.03 5.51
N ILE A 284 13.62 -11.18 5.46
CA ILE A 284 14.14 -12.43 6.04
C ILE A 284 15.45 -12.84 5.40
N ASP A 285 15.58 -12.75 4.09
CA ASP A 285 16.82 -13.04 3.38
C ASP A 285 17.97 -12.12 3.84
N LYS A 286 17.70 -10.83 4.01
CA LYS A 286 18.69 -9.87 4.52
C LYS A 286 19.11 -10.18 5.97
N LEU A 287 18.14 -10.50 6.84
CA LEU A 287 18.41 -10.87 8.23
C LEU A 287 19.20 -12.19 8.35
N HIS A 288 19.11 -13.06 7.34
CA HIS A 288 19.93 -14.26 7.19
C HIS A 288 21.22 -14.00 6.40
N ARG A 289 21.60 -12.74 6.15
CA ARG A 289 22.82 -12.32 5.44
C ARG A 289 22.89 -12.81 3.98
N LYS A 290 21.77 -13.11 3.36
CA LYS A 290 21.73 -13.44 1.93
C LYS A 290 21.87 -12.20 1.08
N PHE A 291 22.41 -12.38 -0.12
CA PHE A 291 22.51 -11.31 -1.11
C PHE A 291 21.15 -11.03 -1.76
N ILE A 292 20.73 -9.75 -1.78
CA ILE A 292 19.51 -9.33 -2.45
C ILE A 292 19.89 -8.89 -3.87
N LYS A 293 19.44 -9.64 -4.87
CA LYS A 293 19.73 -9.38 -6.29
C LYS A 293 18.86 -8.29 -6.88
N ASN A 294 17.55 -8.37 -6.61
CA ASN A 294 16.57 -7.43 -7.14
C ASN A 294 16.15 -6.45 -6.05
N THR A 295 16.33 -5.18 -6.31
CA THR A 295 16.01 -4.10 -5.35
C THR A 295 14.76 -3.30 -5.74
N HIS A 296 14.25 -3.49 -6.96
CA HIS A 296 13.01 -2.88 -7.42
C HIS A 296 12.15 -3.98 -8.07
N ILE A 297 11.04 -4.34 -7.39
CA ILE A 297 10.17 -5.44 -7.79
C ILE A 297 8.77 -4.90 -8.04
N LEU A 298 8.29 -5.12 -9.27
CA LEU A 298 6.93 -4.79 -9.69
C LEU A 298 6.04 -6.03 -9.59
N ILE A 299 4.92 -5.89 -8.90
CA ILE A 299 3.89 -6.92 -8.77
C ILE A 299 2.78 -6.63 -9.78
N PRO A 300 2.43 -7.58 -10.63
CA PRO A 300 1.37 -7.39 -11.62
C PRO A 300 0.04 -7.03 -10.98
N VAL A 301 -0.75 -6.25 -11.72
CA VAL A 301 -2.12 -5.86 -11.34
C VAL A 301 -3.13 -6.45 -12.32
N THR A 302 -4.39 -6.55 -11.92
CA THR A 302 -5.47 -7.09 -12.76
C THR A 302 -6.67 -6.16 -12.77
N LEU A 303 -7.45 -6.20 -13.87
CA LEU A 303 -8.71 -5.47 -13.98
C LEU A 303 -9.87 -6.35 -13.49
N GLU A 304 -10.61 -5.84 -12.51
CA GLU A 304 -11.84 -6.44 -12.00
C GLU A 304 -13.03 -5.69 -12.58
N ARG A 305 -13.72 -6.32 -13.55
CA ARG A 305 -14.89 -5.72 -14.22
C ARG A 305 -16.14 -5.86 -13.37
N ARG A 306 -16.90 -4.77 -13.26
CA ARG A 306 -18.20 -4.70 -12.57
C ARG A 306 -19.20 -3.89 -13.38
N LYS A 307 -20.05 -3.08 -12.73
CA LYS A 307 -21.21 -2.44 -13.36
C LYS A 307 -21.00 -0.97 -13.76
N THR A 308 -19.82 -0.40 -13.56
CA THR A 308 -19.54 0.98 -13.94
C THR A 308 -18.90 1.14 -15.33
N THR A 309 -18.68 0.01 -16.05
CA THR A 309 -18.18 0.03 -17.43
C THR A 309 -18.98 -0.84 -18.40
#